data_9d86c61f2f0930f1b1c4db5f917fc5a0
#
_entry.id   9d86c61f2f0930f1b1c4db5f917fc5a0
#
_cell.length_a   1.000
_cell.length_b   1.000
_cell.length_c   1.000
_cell.angle_alpha   90.00
_cell.angle_beta   90.00
_cell.angle_gamma   90.00
#
_symmetry.space_group_name_H-M   'P 1'
#
loop_
_entity.id
_entity.type
_entity.pdbx_description
1 polymer ?
#
loop_
_entity_poly.entity_id
_entity_poly.type
_entity_poly.pdbx_seq_one_letter_code
_entity_poly.pdbx_strand_id
1 'polypeptide(L)'
;MPLIEIARAETKDEAMAGLERWKARHPSVWPLLEARDVLVDAMRGRSSLWYRIRVNLQHVPEAERPPQEPLEIDYDPWAGFRP
;
A
#
# COMPACT_ATOMS: atom_id res chain seq x y z
N MET A 1 -12.70 -2.30 -9.24
CA MET A 1 -12.01 -3.17 -8.26
C MET A 1 -11.87 -2.41 -6.95
N PRO A 2 -12.12 -3.05 -5.79
CA PRO A 2 -12.01 -2.37 -4.50
C PRO A 2 -10.55 -2.31 -4.03
N LEU A 3 -9.78 -1.43 -4.63
CA LEU A 3 -8.37 -1.24 -4.32
C LEU A 3 -8.19 -0.09 -3.36
N ILE A 4 -7.33 -0.29 -2.35
CA ILE A 4 -6.86 0.80 -1.49
C ILE A 4 -5.35 0.83 -1.54
N GLU A 5 -4.78 2.01 -1.35
CA GLU A 5 -3.34 2.20 -1.31
C GLU A 5 -2.87 2.21 0.15
N ILE A 6 -1.79 1.49 0.43
CA ILE A 6 -1.28 1.31 1.80
C ILE A 6 -0.05 2.17 2.04
N ALA A 7 0.90 2.18 1.10
CA ALA A 7 2.18 2.84 1.32
C ALA A 7 2.86 3.21 0.01
N ARG A 8 3.64 4.29 0.06
CA ARG A 8 4.61 4.67 -0.96
C ARG A 8 5.92 4.92 -0.26
N ALA A 9 7.00 4.29 -0.69
CA ALA A 9 8.29 4.38 -0.01
C ALA A 9 9.45 4.37 -0.99
N GLU A 10 10.59 4.89 -0.56
CA GLU A 10 11.80 4.88 -1.39
C GLU A 10 12.35 3.46 -1.55
N THR A 11 12.20 2.62 -0.54
CA THR A 11 12.71 1.25 -0.57
C THR A 11 11.58 0.26 -0.40
N LYS A 12 11.81 -0.95 -0.92
CA LYS A 12 10.84 -2.04 -0.75
C LYS A 12 10.66 -2.40 0.72
N ASP A 13 11.75 -2.41 1.50
CA ASP A 13 11.70 -2.77 2.91
C ASP A 13 10.81 -1.79 3.70
N GLU A 14 10.93 -0.50 3.43
CA GLU A 14 10.08 0.51 4.06
C GLU A 14 8.62 0.33 3.69
N ALA A 15 8.35 0.04 2.41
CA ALA A 15 7.00 -0.21 1.94
C ALA A 15 6.39 -1.43 2.63
N MET A 16 7.17 -2.52 2.74
CA MET A 16 6.71 -3.75 3.38
C MET A 16 6.48 -3.53 4.88
N ALA A 17 7.33 -2.73 5.53
CA ALA A 17 7.11 -2.37 6.94
C ALA A 17 5.79 -1.61 7.11
N GLY A 18 5.46 -0.73 6.16
CA GLY A 18 4.18 -0.04 6.14
C GLY A 18 3.02 -1.01 6.02
N LEU A 19 3.15 -2.01 5.15
CA LEU A 19 2.13 -3.05 5.02
C LEU A 19 1.92 -3.80 6.34
N GLU A 20 3.00 -4.13 7.05
CA GLU A 20 2.89 -4.84 8.33
C GLU A 20 2.18 -3.98 9.38
N ARG A 21 2.42 -2.68 9.41
CA ARG A 21 1.71 -1.78 10.32
C ARG A 21 0.20 -1.73 9.98
N TRP A 22 -0.13 -1.70 8.69
CA TRP A 22 -1.53 -1.74 8.26
C TRP A 22 -2.20 -3.03 8.69
N LYS A 23 -1.54 -4.17 8.50
CA LYS A 23 -2.05 -5.48 8.93
C LYS A 23 -2.33 -5.50 10.43
N ALA A 24 -1.43 -4.93 11.22
CA ALA A 24 -1.58 -4.91 12.68
C ALA A 24 -2.81 -4.11 13.11
N ARG A 25 -3.20 -3.10 12.34
CA ARG A 25 -4.41 -2.31 12.61
C ARG A 25 -5.68 -2.97 12.09
N HIS A 26 -5.56 -4.00 11.26
CA HIS A 26 -6.71 -4.67 10.66
C HIS A 26 -6.61 -6.19 10.83
N PRO A 27 -6.56 -6.68 12.09
CA PRO A 27 -6.32 -8.10 12.35
C PRO A 27 -7.45 -9.03 11.86
N SER A 28 -8.65 -8.50 11.64
CA SER A 28 -9.77 -9.28 11.12
C SER A 28 -9.85 -9.25 9.59
N VAL A 29 -9.11 -8.37 8.94
CA VAL A 29 -9.17 -8.17 7.50
C VAL A 29 -8.05 -8.91 6.77
N TRP A 30 -6.80 -8.71 7.20
CA TRP A 30 -5.67 -9.25 6.46
C TRP A 30 -5.68 -10.78 6.30
N PRO A 31 -6.21 -11.60 7.26
CA PRO A 31 -6.27 -13.04 7.06
C PRO A 31 -7.18 -13.48 5.92
N LEU A 32 -8.07 -12.60 5.47
CA LEU A 32 -8.99 -12.89 4.37
C LEU A 32 -8.34 -12.62 3.01
N LEU A 33 -7.19 -11.95 2.99
CA LEU A 33 -6.50 -11.63 1.75
C LEU A 33 -5.75 -12.84 1.23
N GLU A 34 -5.76 -13.00 -0.09
CA GLU A 34 -4.88 -13.95 -0.76
C GLU A 34 -3.58 -13.22 -1.15
N ALA A 35 -2.53 -13.99 -1.41
CA ALA A 35 -1.24 -13.42 -1.80
C ALA A 35 -1.38 -12.47 -3.01
N ARG A 36 -2.22 -12.84 -3.98
CA ARG A 36 -2.47 -12.02 -5.18
C ARG A 36 -3.22 -10.73 -4.92
N ASP A 37 -3.83 -10.58 -3.73
CA ASP A 37 -4.55 -9.37 -3.37
C ASP A 37 -3.61 -8.27 -2.91
N VAL A 38 -2.37 -8.60 -2.57
CA VAL A 38 -1.36 -7.62 -2.15
C VAL A 38 -0.47 -7.31 -3.34
N LEU A 39 -0.56 -6.07 -3.82
CA LEU A 39 0.13 -5.62 -5.02
C LEU A 39 1.33 -4.77 -4.61
N VAL A 40 2.53 -5.29 -4.86
CA VAL A 40 3.78 -4.58 -4.58
C VAL A 40 4.39 -4.19 -5.92
N ASP A 41 4.35 -2.90 -6.24
CA ASP A 41 4.82 -2.41 -7.52
C ASP A 41 6.12 -1.61 -7.36
N ALA A 42 7.11 -1.94 -8.17
CA ALA A 42 8.30 -1.11 -8.33
C ALA A 42 7.95 -0.03 -9.35
N MET A 43 7.95 1.22 -8.90
CA MET A 43 7.58 2.36 -9.73
C MET A 43 8.84 3.12 -10.15
N ARG A 44 8.81 3.66 -11.36
CA ARG A 44 9.93 4.44 -11.86
C ARG A 44 9.71 5.91 -11.54
N GLY A 45 10.61 6.47 -10.74
CA GLY A 45 10.67 7.89 -10.50
C GLY A 45 11.55 8.58 -11.53
N ARG A 46 11.86 9.87 -11.32
CA ARG A 46 12.67 10.65 -12.26
C ARG A 46 14.10 10.16 -12.35
N SER A 47 14.70 9.79 -11.22
CA SER A 47 16.10 9.37 -11.15
C SER A 47 16.30 8.11 -10.35
N SER A 48 15.23 7.49 -9.83
CA SER A 48 15.33 6.32 -8.97
C SER A 48 14.03 5.55 -8.99
N LEU A 49 14.06 4.35 -8.41
CA LEU A 49 12.85 3.56 -8.21
C LEU A 49 12.23 3.93 -6.87
N TRP A 50 10.92 3.75 -6.77
CA TRP A 50 10.18 3.82 -5.52
C TRP A 50 9.14 2.69 -5.53
N TYR A 51 8.50 2.45 -4.39
CA TYR A 51 7.63 1.28 -4.26
C TYR A 51 6.27 1.70 -3.75
N ARG A 52 5.24 1.07 -4.32
CA ARG A 52 3.85 1.31 -3.95
C ARG A 52 3.23 -0.01 -3.55
N ILE A 53 2.48 -0.01 -2.44
CA ILE A 53 1.70 -1.17 -2.04
C ILE A 53 0.23 -0.82 -2.06
N ARG A 54 -0.53 -1.66 -2.74
CA ARG A 54 -1.99 -1.58 -2.79
C ARG A 54 -2.57 -2.92 -2.36
N VAL A 55 -3.78 -2.90 -1.86
CA VAL A 55 -4.50 -4.12 -1.45
C VAL A 55 -5.82 -4.16 -2.19
N ASN A 56 -6.11 -5.31 -2.80
CA ASN A 56 -7.41 -5.59 -3.41
C ASN A 56 -8.29 -6.25 -2.36
N LEU A 57 -9.39 -5.59 -2.01
CA LEU A 57 -10.31 -6.07 -0.96
C LEU A 57 -11.39 -7.00 -1.51
N GLN A 58 -11.20 -7.56 -2.69
CA GLN A 58 -12.20 -8.39 -3.36
C GLN A 58 -12.68 -9.60 -2.54
N HIS A 59 -11.82 -10.15 -1.70
CA HIS A 59 -12.15 -11.29 -0.85
C HIS A 59 -12.63 -10.90 0.55
N VAL A 60 -12.72 -9.60 0.83
CA VAL A 60 -13.22 -9.09 2.10
C VAL A 60 -14.71 -8.75 1.92
N PRO A 61 -15.61 -9.23 2.80
CA PRO A 61 -17.01 -8.84 2.73
C PRO A 61 -17.15 -7.31 2.70
N GLU A 62 -18.04 -6.82 1.86
CA GLU A 62 -18.16 -5.39 1.61
C GLU A 62 -18.33 -4.57 2.89
N ALA A 63 -19.15 -5.07 3.83
CA ALA A 63 -19.40 -4.38 5.09
C ALA A 63 -18.18 -4.32 6.00
N GLU A 64 -17.15 -5.13 5.74
CA GLU A 64 -15.94 -5.20 6.57
C GLU A 64 -14.72 -4.56 5.90
N ARG A 65 -14.89 -4.02 4.69
CA ARG A 65 -13.78 -3.40 3.97
C ARG A 65 -13.39 -2.08 4.63
N PRO A 66 -12.11 -1.91 5.02
CA PRO A 66 -11.64 -0.63 5.54
C PRO A 66 -11.64 0.42 4.41
N PRO A 67 -11.88 1.69 4.75
CA PRO A 67 -11.79 2.77 3.77
C PRO A 67 -10.34 3.06 3.43
N GLN A 68 -10.13 3.89 2.40
CA GLN A 68 -8.81 4.43 2.13
C GLN A 68 -8.38 5.30 3.32
N GLU A 69 -7.29 4.91 3.97
CA GLU A 69 -6.73 5.65 5.10
C GLU A 69 -5.51 6.45 4.62
N PRO A 70 -5.01 7.38 5.44
CA PRO A 70 -3.71 7.99 5.17
C PRO A 70 -2.65 6.91 5.01
N LEU A 71 -1.73 7.10 4.06
CA LEU A 71 -0.70 6.10 3.78
C LEU A 71 0.21 5.91 4.99
N GLU A 72 0.67 4.67 5.21
CA GLU A 72 1.60 4.35 6.28
C GLU A 72 2.93 5.07 6.11
N ILE A 73 3.37 5.20 4.87
CA ILE A 73 4.47 6.04 4.44
C ILE A 73 3.99 6.70 3.16
N ASP A 74 4.15 8.01 3.06
CA ASP A 74 3.68 8.77 1.91
C ASP A 74 4.85 9.48 1.24
N TYR A 75 5.70 8.70 0.58
CA TYR A 75 6.81 9.22 -0.19
C TYR A 75 6.31 9.82 -1.50
N ASP A 76 6.72 11.05 -1.80
CA ASP A 76 6.42 11.71 -3.06
C ASP A 76 7.70 11.80 -3.89
N PRO A 77 7.86 10.95 -4.92
CA PRO A 77 9.08 10.95 -5.74
C PRO A 77 9.29 12.24 -6.54
N TRP A 78 8.26 13.06 -6.65
CA TRP A 78 8.29 14.29 -7.44
C TRP A 78 8.43 15.56 -6.60
N ALA A 79 8.49 15.44 -5.27
CA ALA A 79 8.46 16.59 -4.37
C ALA A 79 9.61 17.58 -4.65
N GLY A 80 10.81 17.07 -4.96
CA GLY A 80 11.97 17.91 -5.27
C GLY A 80 11.97 18.53 -6.67
N PHE A 81 10.98 18.20 -7.50
CA PHE A 81 10.92 18.63 -8.90
C PHE A 81 9.72 19.52 -9.20
N ARG A 82 8.92 19.82 -8.20
CA ARG A 82 7.74 20.68 -8.37
C ARG A 82 8.17 22.14 -8.32
N PRO A 83 7.59 23.00 -9.20
CA PRO A 83 7.87 24.42 -9.17
C PRO A 83 7.36 25.10 -7.90
#